data_d3e4a8aa4ea77d09049b76f33bdb347f
#
_entry.id   d3e4a8aa4ea77d09049b76f33bdb347f
#
_cell.length_a   1.000
_cell.length_b   1.000
_cell.length_c   1.000
_cell.angle_alpha   90.00
_cell.angle_beta   90.00
_cell.angle_gamma   90.00
#
_symmetry.space_group_name_H-M   'P 1'
#
loop_
_entity.id
_entity.type
_entity.pdbx_description
1 polymer ?
#
loop_
_entity_poly.entity_id
_entity_poly.type
_entity_poly.pdbx_seq_one_letter_code
_entity_poly.pdbx_strand_id
1 'polypeptide(L)' 'MLIKKSITLKKHRTSLSLEIEFWEALNKIAENEQSSIQSLISEIDINRKFSLASSTRVFILQYYKHI' A
#
# COMPACT_ATOMS: atom_id res chain seq x y z
N MET A 1 3.72 10.13 12.79
CA MET A 1 2.40 9.65 13.24
C MET A 1 1.83 8.62 12.27
N LEU A 2 1.35 7.51 12.79
CA LEU A 2 0.71 6.49 11.96
C LEU A 2 -0.77 6.77 11.80
N ILE A 3 -1.23 6.62 10.58
CA ILE A 3 -2.65 6.74 10.27
C ILE A 3 -3.17 5.35 9.89
N LYS A 4 -4.19 4.91 10.61
CA LYS A 4 -4.78 3.59 10.43
C LYS A 4 -6.00 3.69 9.52
N LYS A 5 -6.03 2.87 8.49
CA LYS A 5 -7.18 2.79 7.60
C LYS A 5 -7.63 1.35 7.43
N SER A 6 -8.93 1.17 7.26
CA SER A 6 -9.50 -0.14 6.97
C SER A 6 -9.33 -0.47 5.51
N ILE A 7 -8.93 -1.69 5.24
CA ILE A 7 -8.83 -2.19 3.87
C ILE A 7 -9.44 -3.59 3.81
N THR A 8 -9.74 -4.06 2.61
CA THR A 8 -10.30 -5.39 2.43
C THR A 8 -9.31 -6.25 1.67
N LEU A 9 -8.92 -7.39 2.25
CA LEU A 9 -8.02 -8.33 1.60
C LEU A 9 -8.67 -9.71 1.61
N LYS A 10 -8.77 -10.33 0.43
CA LYS A 10 -9.36 -11.66 0.28
C LYS A 10 -10.73 -11.76 0.96
N LYS A 11 -11.55 -10.72 0.77
CA LYS A 11 -12.90 -10.61 1.34
C LYS A 11 -12.94 -10.44 2.86
N HIS A 12 -11.80 -10.22 3.50
CA HIS A 12 -11.72 -9.95 4.92
C HIS A 12 -11.32 -8.51 5.18
N ARG A 13 -11.92 -7.92 6.20
CA ARG A 13 -11.56 -6.58 6.62
C ARG A 13 -10.32 -6.63 7.49
N THR A 14 -9.37 -5.76 7.20
CA THR A 14 -8.18 -5.63 8.03
C THR A 14 -7.82 -4.15 8.14
N SER A 15 -6.82 -3.85 8.94
CA SER A 15 -6.33 -2.48 9.10
C SER A 15 -4.88 -2.39 8.67
N LEU A 16 -4.54 -1.24 8.13
CA LEU A 16 -3.15 -0.96 7.75
C LEU A 16 -2.80 0.41 8.31
N SER A 17 -1.71 0.46 9.07
CA SER A 17 -1.23 1.72 9.65
C SER A 17 0.06 2.12 8.96
N LEU A 18 0.06 3.30 8.38
CA LEU A 18 1.23 3.86 7.70
C LEU A 18 1.34 5.33 8.07
N GLU A 19 2.56 5.83 7.97
CA GLU A 19 2.79 7.27 8.08
C GLU A 19 2.05 7.99 6.94
N ILE A 20 1.62 9.22 7.20
CA ILE A 20 0.86 9.98 6.21
C ILE A 20 1.60 10.09 4.88
N GLU A 21 2.92 10.22 4.93
CA GLU A 21 3.74 10.31 3.73
C GLU A 21 3.58 9.10 2.82
N PHE A 22 3.46 7.91 3.41
CA PHE A 22 3.26 6.70 2.63
C PHE A 22 1.84 6.62 2.07
N TRP A 23 0.83 7.09 2.81
CA TRP A 23 -0.52 7.14 2.26
C TRP A 23 -0.61 8.09 1.08
N GLU A 24 0.06 9.24 1.18
CA GLU A 24 0.11 10.20 0.08
C GLU A 24 0.82 9.61 -1.14
N ALA A 25 1.92 8.90 -0.89
CA ALA A 25 2.66 8.24 -1.97
C ALA A 25 1.79 7.17 -2.67
N LEU A 26 1.04 6.39 -1.90
CA LEU A 26 0.14 5.39 -2.48
C LEU A 26 -0.93 6.04 -3.35
N ASN A 27 -1.48 7.18 -2.93
CA ASN A 27 -2.44 7.92 -3.74
C ASN A 27 -1.83 8.32 -5.08
N LYS A 28 -0.61 8.84 -5.06
CA LYS A 28 0.08 9.25 -6.27
C LYS A 28 0.34 8.08 -7.20
N ILE A 29 0.78 6.96 -6.65
CA ILE A 29 1.03 5.76 -7.43
C ILE A 29 -0.27 5.27 -8.07
N ALA A 30 -1.35 5.23 -7.29
CA ALA A 30 -2.65 4.80 -7.79
C ALA A 30 -3.11 5.67 -8.95
N GLU A 31 -2.95 6.99 -8.84
CA GLU A 31 -3.28 7.91 -9.92
C GLU A 31 -2.44 7.63 -11.16
N ASN A 32 -1.12 7.49 -10.98
CA ASN A 32 -0.20 7.24 -12.09
C ASN A 32 -0.50 5.93 -12.81
N GLU A 33 -0.91 4.92 -12.06
CA GLU A 33 -1.18 3.59 -12.61
C GLU A 33 -2.65 3.41 -13.00
N GLN A 34 -3.46 4.45 -12.84
CA GLN A 34 -4.90 4.38 -13.11
C GLN A 34 -5.56 3.23 -12.35
N SER A 35 -5.21 3.12 -11.08
CA SER A 35 -5.65 2.05 -10.20
C SER A 35 -6.17 2.64 -8.89
N SER A 36 -6.54 1.79 -7.96
CA SER A 36 -6.97 2.22 -6.63
C SER A 36 -5.95 1.78 -5.60
N ILE A 37 -5.94 2.46 -4.46
CA ILE A 37 -5.09 2.05 -3.34
C ILE A 37 -5.44 0.62 -2.92
N GLN A 38 -6.73 0.29 -2.91
CA GLN A 38 -7.19 -1.05 -2.56
C GLN A 38 -6.58 -2.11 -3.49
N SER A 39 -6.56 -1.85 -4.79
CA SER A 39 -5.98 -2.78 -5.77
C SER A 39 -4.47 -2.93 -5.57
N LEU A 40 -3.77 -1.82 -5.33
CA LEU A 40 -2.34 -1.87 -5.09
C LEU A 40 -2.00 -2.71 -3.86
N ILE A 41 -2.73 -2.48 -2.77
CA ILE A 41 -2.47 -3.21 -1.54
C ILE A 41 -2.81 -4.69 -1.70
N SER A 42 -3.85 -5.01 -2.45
CA SER A 42 -4.20 -6.41 -2.73
C SER A 42 -3.09 -7.13 -3.47
N GLU A 43 -2.49 -6.46 -4.46
CA GLU A 43 -1.35 -7.05 -5.19
C GLU A 43 -0.13 -7.23 -4.29
N ILE A 44 0.15 -6.26 -3.44
CA ILE A 44 1.24 -6.36 -2.48
C ILE A 44 1.03 -7.55 -1.56
N ASP A 45 -0.20 -7.75 -1.09
CA ASP A 45 -0.51 -8.83 -0.16
C ASP A 45 -0.27 -10.21 -0.76
N ILE A 46 -0.55 -10.37 -2.04
CA ILE A 46 -0.39 -11.67 -2.72
C ILE A 46 1.06 -12.15 -2.65
N ASN A 47 2.01 -11.24 -2.82
CA ASN A 47 3.43 -11.59 -2.96
C ASN A 47 4.29 -11.25 -1.75
N ARG A 48 3.70 -10.80 -0.67
CA ARG A 48 4.49 -10.33 0.45
C ARG A 48 5.14 -11.46 1.24
N LYS A 49 6.33 -11.17 1.74
CA LYS A 49 7.08 -12.07 2.61
C LYS A 49 7.19 -11.52 4.02
N PHE A 50 6.77 -10.29 4.25
CA PHE A 50 6.87 -9.59 5.53
C PHE A 50 5.50 -9.05 5.90
N SER A 51 5.42 -8.25 6.96
CA SER A 51 4.15 -7.64 7.34
C SER A 51 3.63 -6.80 6.17
N LEU A 52 2.32 -6.59 6.14
CA LEU A 52 1.71 -5.80 5.08
C LEU A 52 2.25 -4.37 5.09
N ALA A 53 2.42 -3.77 6.28
CA ALA A 53 2.96 -2.43 6.38
C ALA A 53 4.38 -2.34 5.82
N SER A 54 5.25 -3.27 6.22
CA SER A 54 6.62 -3.33 5.73
C SER A 54 6.65 -3.50 4.21
N SER A 55 5.88 -4.45 3.70
CA SER A 55 5.83 -4.74 2.27
C SER A 55 5.32 -3.55 1.47
N THR A 56 4.35 -2.82 2.02
CA THR A 56 3.82 -1.63 1.37
C THR A 56 4.87 -0.52 1.28
N ARG A 57 5.61 -0.30 2.38
CA ARG A 57 6.69 0.70 2.37
C ARG A 57 7.77 0.35 1.35
N VAL A 58 8.16 -0.91 1.28
CA VAL A 58 9.16 -1.38 0.32
C VAL A 58 8.65 -1.21 -1.12
N PHE A 59 7.39 -1.54 -1.37
CA PHE A 59 6.78 -1.34 -2.68
C PHE A 59 6.87 0.12 -3.12
N ILE A 60 6.52 1.03 -2.22
CA ILE A 60 6.56 2.47 -2.52
C ILE A 60 7.99 2.91 -2.82
N LEU A 61 8.92 2.49 -2.01
CA LEU A 61 10.33 2.84 -2.21
C LEU A 61 10.81 2.35 -3.56
N GLN A 62 10.54 1.10 -3.91
CA GLN A 62 10.96 0.53 -5.18
C GLN A 62 10.31 1.22 -6.37
N TYR A 63 9.03 1.59 -6.23
CA TYR A 63 8.34 2.32 -7.30
C TYR A 63 9.08 3.61 -7.64
N TYR A 64 9.41 4.39 -6.63
CA TYR A 64 10.07 5.68 -6.84
C TYR A 64 11.54 5.54 -7.26
N LYS A 65 12.17 4.43 -6.98
CA LYS A 65 13.54 4.19 -7.43
C LYS A 65 13.63 3.84 -8.91
N HIS A 66 12.53 3.43 -9.50
CA HIS A 66 12.50 2.94 -10.89
C HIS A 66 11.78 3.87 -11.86
N ILE A 67 11.49 5.11 -11.45
CA ILE A 67 10.86 6.08 -12.34
C ILE A 67 11.81 7.18 -12.75
#